data_8572aa7539d5443e57f6cfda1bab8fbe
#
_entry.id   8572aa7539d5443e57f6cfda1bab8fbe
#
_cell.length_a   1.000
_cell.length_b   1.000
_cell.length_c   1.000
_cell.angle_alpha   90.00
_cell.angle_beta   90.00
_cell.angle_gamma   90.00
#
_symmetry.space_group_name_H-M   'P 1'
#
loop_
_entity.id
_entity.type
_entity.pdbx_description
1 polymer ?
#
loop_
_entity_poly.entity_id
_entity_poly.type
_entity_poly.pdbx_seq_one_letter_code
_entity_poly.pdbx_strand_id
1 'polypeptide(L)'
;MNRRAGFTLVEILVALAIVAIALAAGMRALAQATETASALKARTLALWVAQNRLAAAQIAAPWPALGNYNGDATQAGARFVWQASVTTTPNPAFRKVEVVVAQPEAPDYALARLTGFLGNPEPRP
;
A
#
# COMPACT_ATOMS: atom_id res chain seq x y z
N MET A 1 25.76 54.55 33.26
CA MET A 1 24.80 53.66 33.90
C MET A 1 24.58 52.41 33.04
N ASN A 2 25.10 51.30 33.51
CA ASN A 2 24.84 50.02 32.80
C ASN A 2 23.45 49.51 33.20
N ARG A 3 22.48 49.78 32.37
CA ARG A 3 21.19 49.11 32.51
C ARG A 3 21.32 47.68 32.05
N ARG A 4 21.46 46.76 32.96
CA ARG A 4 21.30 45.35 32.67
C ARG A 4 19.81 45.05 32.64
N ALA A 5 19.23 45.04 31.45
CA ALA A 5 17.86 44.57 31.26
C ALA A 5 17.88 43.04 31.22
N GLY A 6 17.42 42.39 32.28
CA GLY A 6 17.15 40.95 32.26
C GLY A 6 15.79 40.67 31.69
N PHE A 7 15.57 39.44 31.29
CA PHE A 7 14.26 38.97 30.87
C PHE A 7 13.29 38.93 32.05
N THR A 8 12.05 39.28 31.80
CA THR A 8 11.00 39.13 32.80
C THR A 8 10.56 37.66 32.89
N LEU A 9 9.97 37.29 34.04
CA LEU A 9 9.43 35.94 34.22
C LEU A 9 8.37 35.62 33.16
N VAL A 10 7.48 36.57 32.84
CA VAL A 10 6.43 36.40 31.83
C VAL A 10 7.06 36.18 30.45
N GLU A 11 8.12 36.89 30.12
CA GLU A 11 8.82 36.78 28.86
C GLU A 11 9.43 35.39 28.68
N ILE A 12 10.03 34.83 29.73
CA ILE A 12 10.56 33.46 29.75
C ILE A 12 9.43 32.45 29.61
N LEU A 13 8.30 32.64 30.30
CA LEU A 13 7.14 31.77 30.20
C LEU A 13 6.55 31.76 28.79
N VAL A 14 6.44 32.91 28.15
CA VAL A 14 5.96 33.02 26.76
C VAL A 14 6.92 32.34 25.80
N ALA A 15 8.24 32.55 25.97
CA ALA A 15 9.24 31.90 25.13
C ALA A 15 9.19 30.38 25.27
N LEU A 16 9.06 29.86 26.49
CA LEU A 16 8.92 28.44 26.74
C LEU A 16 7.64 27.86 26.13
N ALA A 17 6.53 28.60 26.23
CA ALA A 17 5.28 28.22 25.62
C ALA A 17 5.39 28.12 24.08
N ILE A 18 6.04 29.08 23.44
CA ILE A 18 6.27 29.07 21.99
C ILE A 18 7.14 27.86 21.59
N VAL A 19 8.22 27.60 22.32
CA VAL A 19 9.09 26.45 22.06
C VAL A 19 8.33 25.14 22.26
N ALA A 20 7.53 25.03 23.31
CA ALA A 20 6.74 23.83 23.58
C ALA A 20 5.74 23.55 22.46
N ILE A 21 5.04 24.58 21.98
CA ILE A 21 4.10 24.46 20.87
C ILE A 21 4.84 24.07 19.59
N ALA A 22 6.00 24.69 19.32
CA ALA A 22 6.80 24.38 18.14
C ALA A 22 7.29 22.92 18.14
N LEU A 23 7.76 22.44 19.30
CA LEU A 23 8.20 21.06 19.47
C LEU A 23 7.04 20.08 19.30
N ALA A 24 5.89 20.36 19.89
CA ALA A 24 4.70 19.53 19.76
C ALA A 24 4.25 19.44 18.28
N ALA A 25 4.24 20.56 17.58
CA ALA A 25 3.90 20.61 16.16
C ALA A 25 4.90 19.81 15.30
N GLY A 26 6.19 19.95 15.59
CA GLY A 26 7.25 19.19 14.90
C GLY A 26 7.14 17.69 15.12
N MET A 27 6.89 17.26 16.34
CA MET A 27 6.68 15.84 16.65
C MET A 27 5.46 15.27 15.97
N ARG A 28 4.38 16.05 15.91
CA ARG A 28 3.16 15.65 15.20
C ARG A 28 3.39 15.52 13.69
N ALA A 29 4.13 16.44 13.10
CA ALA A 29 4.49 16.38 11.69
C ALA A 29 5.35 15.15 11.37
N LEU A 30 6.31 14.82 12.24
CA LEU A 30 7.12 13.61 12.11
C LEU A 30 6.29 12.34 12.20
N ALA A 31 5.36 12.28 13.15
CA ALA A 31 4.47 11.12 13.29
C ALA A 31 3.61 10.92 12.03
N GLN A 32 3.05 11.99 11.49
CA GLN A 32 2.26 11.95 10.25
C GLN A 32 3.12 11.52 9.05
N ALA A 33 4.35 12.03 8.95
CA ALA A 33 5.27 11.65 7.88
C ALA A 33 5.62 10.16 7.96
N THR A 34 5.84 9.62 9.15
CA THR A 34 6.12 8.20 9.37
C THR A 34 4.92 7.33 9.00
N GLU A 35 3.72 7.71 9.38
CA GLU A 35 2.49 7.00 9.02
C GLU A 35 2.29 6.98 7.50
N THR A 36 2.49 8.11 6.84
CA THR A 36 2.38 8.23 5.38
C THR A 36 3.41 7.34 4.69
N ALA A 37 4.67 7.37 5.12
CA ALA A 37 5.73 6.55 4.57
C ALA A 37 5.42 5.05 4.74
N SER A 38 4.93 4.65 5.90
CA SER A 38 4.54 3.27 6.19
C SER A 38 3.38 2.81 5.31
N ALA A 39 2.37 3.66 5.11
CA ALA A 39 1.23 3.37 4.24
C ALA A 39 1.66 3.23 2.78
N LEU A 40 2.53 4.11 2.29
CA LEU A 40 3.08 4.04 0.93
C LEU A 40 3.90 2.78 0.73
N LYS A 41 4.72 2.40 1.71
CA LYS A 41 5.49 1.16 1.67
C LYS A 41 4.56 -0.05 1.56
N ALA A 42 3.52 -0.13 2.38
CA ALA A 42 2.58 -1.23 2.35
C ALA A 42 1.87 -1.33 1.00
N ARG A 43 1.45 -0.22 0.42
CA ARG A 43 0.80 -0.18 -0.90
C ARG A 43 1.76 -0.59 -2.02
N THR A 44 3.02 -0.16 -1.96
CA THR A 44 4.04 -0.54 -2.94
C THR A 44 4.31 -2.03 -2.90
N LEU A 45 4.49 -2.60 -1.71
CA LEU A 45 4.71 -4.04 -1.55
C LEU A 45 3.49 -4.84 -2.01
N ALA A 46 2.29 -4.37 -1.68
CA ALA A 46 1.06 -5.00 -2.14
C ALA A 46 0.93 -4.98 -3.67
N LEU A 47 1.32 -3.88 -4.31
CA LEU A 47 1.34 -3.79 -5.77
C LEU A 47 2.31 -4.81 -6.38
N TRP A 48 3.49 -5.00 -5.79
CA TRP A 48 4.43 -6.02 -6.24
C TRP A 48 3.86 -7.43 -6.09
N VAL A 49 3.15 -7.72 -5.00
CA VAL A 49 2.44 -9.00 -4.85
C VAL A 49 1.40 -9.17 -5.97
N ALA A 50 0.62 -8.13 -6.25
CA ALA A 50 -0.38 -8.16 -7.33
C ALA A 50 0.26 -8.40 -8.71
N GLN A 51 1.37 -7.71 -9.00
CA GLN A 51 2.11 -7.89 -10.25
C GLN A 51 2.67 -9.30 -10.38
N ASN A 52 3.22 -9.86 -9.30
CA ASN A 52 3.74 -11.22 -9.29
C ASN A 52 2.64 -12.26 -9.53
N ARG A 53 1.47 -12.04 -8.92
CA ARG A 53 0.32 -12.94 -9.12
C ARG A 53 -0.24 -12.85 -10.52
N LEU A 54 -0.34 -11.67 -11.08
CA LEU A 54 -0.79 -11.47 -12.47
C LEU A 54 0.20 -12.12 -13.45
N ALA A 55 1.50 -11.90 -13.26
CA ALA A 55 2.53 -12.52 -14.09
C ALA A 55 2.47 -14.05 -14.02
N ALA A 56 2.29 -14.62 -12.84
CA ALA A 56 2.14 -16.05 -12.66
C ALA A 56 0.93 -16.60 -13.42
N ALA A 57 -0.18 -15.87 -13.42
CA ALA A 57 -1.38 -16.24 -14.18
C ALA A 57 -1.16 -16.17 -15.68
N GLN A 58 -0.40 -15.18 -16.15
CA GLN A 58 -0.11 -14.99 -17.57
C GLN A 58 0.76 -16.09 -18.17
N ILE A 59 1.62 -16.71 -17.37
CA ILE A 59 2.51 -17.80 -17.82
C ILE A 59 1.99 -19.19 -17.45
N ALA A 60 0.86 -19.27 -16.74
CA ALA A 60 0.29 -20.55 -16.33
C ALA A 60 -0.19 -21.36 -17.54
N ALA A 61 0.14 -22.64 -17.54
CA ALA A 61 -0.34 -23.59 -18.56
C ALA A 61 -0.87 -24.85 -17.87
N PRO A 62 -2.11 -25.24 -18.06
CA PRO A 62 -3.13 -24.57 -18.88
C PRO A 62 -3.57 -23.24 -18.29
N TRP A 63 -4.24 -22.45 -19.09
CA TRP A 63 -4.78 -21.18 -18.74
C TRP A 63 -5.74 -21.31 -17.53
N PRO A 64 -5.68 -20.41 -16.50
CA PRO A 64 -6.51 -20.55 -15.33
C PRO A 64 -8.00 -20.59 -15.63
N ALA A 65 -8.70 -21.52 -14.98
CA ALA A 65 -10.14 -21.66 -15.13
C ALA A 65 -10.86 -20.42 -14.56
N LEU A 66 -12.06 -20.17 -15.08
CA LEU A 66 -12.92 -19.13 -14.54
C LEU A 66 -13.24 -19.42 -13.08
N GLY A 67 -13.22 -18.39 -12.24
CA GLY A 67 -13.52 -18.51 -10.83
C GLY A 67 -12.67 -17.58 -9.98
N ASN A 68 -12.76 -17.78 -8.68
CA ASN A 68 -12.05 -17.00 -7.68
C ASN A 68 -10.94 -17.85 -7.07
N TYR A 69 -9.79 -17.23 -6.91
CA TYR A 69 -8.61 -17.81 -6.28
C TYR A 69 -8.16 -16.90 -5.15
N ASN A 70 -7.57 -17.49 -4.13
CA ASN A 70 -7.01 -16.72 -3.03
C ASN A 70 -5.75 -17.39 -2.51
N GLY A 71 -4.99 -16.67 -1.74
CA GLY A 71 -3.79 -17.17 -1.11
C GLY A 71 -3.09 -16.12 -0.28
N ASP A 72 -1.96 -16.53 0.25
CA ASP A 72 -1.07 -15.70 1.04
C ASP A 72 0.20 -15.42 0.27
N ALA A 73 0.83 -14.28 0.54
CA ALA A 73 2.12 -13.93 -0.01
C ALA A 73 2.94 -13.17 1.03
N THR A 74 4.25 -13.34 0.97
CA THR A 74 5.19 -12.55 1.77
C THR A 74 6.06 -11.74 0.83
N GLN A 75 6.15 -10.44 1.06
CA GLN A 75 6.94 -9.54 0.27
C GLN A 75 7.76 -8.64 1.21
N ALA A 76 9.07 -8.68 1.09
CA ALA A 76 10.00 -7.94 1.95
C ALA A 76 9.72 -8.13 3.45
N GLY A 77 9.41 -9.37 3.86
CA GLY A 77 9.10 -9.72 5.25
C GLY A 77 7.69 -9.37 5.71
N ALA A 78 6.88 -8.72 4.89
CA ALA A 78 5.50 -8.38 5.21
C ALA A 78 4.55 -9.42 4.60
N ARG A 79 3.51 -9.79 5.37
CA ARG A 79 2.49 -10.75 4.93
C ARG A 79 1.31 -10.03 4.30
N PHE A 80 0.81 -10.63 3.22
CA PHE A 80 -0.36 -10.14 2.50
C PHE A 80 -1.29 -11.30 2.16
N VAL A 81 -2.55 -11.00 1.98
CA VAL A 81 -3.54 -11.90 1.39
C VAL A 81 -3.94 -11.36 0.03
N TRP A 82 -4.11 -12.23 -0.94
CA TRP A 82 -4.52 -11.84 -2.27
C TRP A 82 -5.74 -12.63 -2.72
N GLN A 83 -6.54 -12.00 -3.56
CA GLN A 83 -7.67 -12.62 -4.23
C GLN A 83 -7.56 -12.32 -5.73
N ALA A 84 -7.79 -13.34 -6.54
CA ALA A 84 -7.79 -13.21 -7.99
C ALA A 84 -9.10 -13.73 -8.54
N SER A 85 -9.74 -12.93 -9.39
CA SER A 85 -10.98 -13.30 -10.06
C SER A 85 -10.72 -13.42 -11.55
N VAL A 86 -10.95 -14.60 -12.11
CA VAL A 86 -10.81 -14.86 -13.53
C VAL A 86 -12.21 -14.89 -14.16
N THR A 87 -12.44 -13.99 -15.10
CA THR A 87 -13.75 -13.82 -15.76
C THR A 87 -13.60 -13.83 -17.26
N THR A 88 -14.72 -14.03 -17.95
CA THR A 88 -14.77 -13.98 -19.42
C THR A 88 -14.69 -12.55 -19.92
N THR A 89 -14.27 -12.40 -21.17
CA THR A 89 -14.31 -11.15 -21.91
C THR A 89 -15.19 -11.32 -23.16
N PRO A 90 -15.60 -10.23 -23.84
CA PRO A 90 -16.30 -10.33 -25.11
C PRO A 90 -15.52 -11.11 -26.17
N ASN A 91 -14.18 -11.11 -26.08
CA ASN A 91 -13.34 -11.91 -26.95
C ASN A 91 -12.98 -13.23 -26.25
N PRO A 92 -13.45 -14.41 -26.76
CA PRO A 92 -13.17 -15.69 -26.10
C PRO A 92 -11.71 -16.11 -26.11
N ALA A 93 -10.84 -15.42 -26.85
CA ALA A 93 -9.40 -15.65 -26.82
C ALA A 93 -8.72 -15.05 -25.58
N PHE A 94 -9.44 -14.24 -24.82
CA PHE A 94 -8.90 -13.59 -23.62
C PHE A 94 -9.79 -13.83 -22.40
N ARG A 95 -9.16 -13.89 -21.25
CA ARG A 95 -9.81 -13.87 -19.95
C ARG A 95 -9.30 -12.66 -19.16
N LYS A 96 -10.18 -12.07 -18.36
CA LYS A 96 -9.83 -10.95 -17.48
C LYS A 96 -9.45 -11.50 -16.11
N VAL A 97 -8.35 -11.02 -15.56
CA VAL A 97 -7.93 -11.30 -14.19
C VAL A 97 -7.89 -10.01 -13.42
N GLU A 98 -8.57 -9.98 -12.29
CA GLU A 98 -8.46 -8.90 -11.30
C GLU A 98 -7.81 -9.46 -10.04
N VAL A 99 -6.67 -8.89 -9.64
CA VAL A 99 -5.96 -9.25 -8.43
C VAL A 99 -6.13 -8.13 -7.41
N VAL A 100 -6.57 -8.49 -6.23
CA VAL A 100 -6.73 -7.59 -5.09
C VAL A 100 -5.83 -8.08 -3.96
N VAL A 101 -5.02 -7.20 -3.39
CA VAL A 101 -4.09 -7.51 -2.31
C VAL A 101 -4.43 -6.66 -1.10
N ALA A 102 -4.47 -7.29 0.06
CA ALA A 102 -4.78 -6.67 1.33
C ALA A 102 -3.86 -7.21 2.43
N GLN A 103 -3.87 -6.55 3.57
CA GLN A 103 -3.22 -7.08 4.77
C GLN A 103 -4.09 -8.16 5.42
N PRO A 104 -3.49 -9.18 6.06
CA PRO A 104 -4.26 -10.24 6.73
C PRO A 104 -5.19 -9.71 7.83
N GLU A 105 -4.80 -8.62 8.49
CA GLU A 105 -5.55 -7.98 9.56
C GLU A 105 -6.76 -7.19 9.05
N ALA A 106 -6.74 -6.78 7.77
CA ALA A 106 -7.81 -6.01 7.15
C ALA A 106 -8.07 -6.54 5.72
N PRO A 107 -8.60 -7.77 5.59
CA PRO A 107 -8.73 -8.43 4.28
C PRO A 107 -9.75 -7.74 3.36
N ASP A 108 -10.66 -6.95 3.92
CA ASP A 108 -11.66 -6.21 3.13
C ASP A 108 -11.16 -4.85 2.64
N TYR A 109 -9.98 -4.43 3.09
CA TYR A 109 -9.37 -3.17 2.69
C TYR A 109 -8.27 -3.42 1.66
N ALA A 110 -8.56 -3.17 0.39
CA ALA A 110 -7.61 -3.36 -0.70
C ALA A 110 -6.49 -2.33 -0.65
N LEU A 111 -5.24 -2.81 -0.53
CA LEU A 111 -4.04 -1.98 -0.63
C LEU A 111 -3.62 -1.79 -2.09
N ALA A 112 -3.83 -2.80 -2.92
CA ALA A 112 -3.53 -2.77 -4.35
C ALA A 112 -4.60 -3.55 -5.11
N ARG A 113 -4.89 -3.08 -6.29
CA ARG A 113 -5.80 -3.71 -7.23
C ARG A 113 -5.20 -3.61 -8.62
N LEU A 114 -5.11 -4.74 -9.30
CA LEU A 114 -4.50 -4.80 -10.62
C LEU A 114 -5.36 -5.66 -11.54
N THR A 115 -5.63 -5.15 -12.71
CA THR A 115 -6.38 -5.87 -13.74
C THR A 115 -5.48 -6.17 -14.93
N GLY A 116 -5.55 -7.39 -15.42
CA GLY A 116 -4.84 -7.81 -16.60
C GLY A 116 -5.68 -8.77 -17.42
N PHE A 117 -5.14 -9.16 -18.55
CA PHE A 117 -5.79 -10.09 -19.48
C PHE A 117 -4.88 -11.27 -19.77
N LEU A 118 -5.50 -12.44 -19.86
CA LEU A 118 -4.81 -13.68 -20.18
C LEU A 118 -5.18 -14.07 -21.60
N GLY A 119 -4.18 -14.19 -22.46
CA GLY A 119 -4.35 -14.79 -23.80
C GLY A 119 -4.42 -16.30 -23.69
N ASN A 120 -5.17 -16.93 -24.59
CA ASN A 120 -5.22 -18.39 -24.65
C ASN A 120 -3.84 -18.92 -25.07
N PRO A 121 -3.17 -19.76 -24.23
CA PRO A 121 -1.85 -20.28 -24.55
C PRO A 121 -1.89 -21.35 -25.67
N GLU A 122 -3.05 -21.91 -25.94
CA GLU A 122 -3.23 -22.88 -27.04
C GLU A 122 -3.82 -22.17 -28.26
N PRO A 123 -3.00 -21.85 -29.28
CA PRO A 123 -3.57 -21.33 -30.52
C PRO A 123 -4.50 -22.37 -31.13
N ARG A 124 -5.72 -21.99 -31.40
CA ARG A 124 -6.62 -22.84 -32.17
C ARG A 124 -6.01 -23.03 -33.56
N PRO A 125 -6.02 -24.26 -34.06
CA PRO A 125 -5.63 -24.51 -35.45
C PRO A 125 -6.53 -23.80 -36.46
#